data_dab8a109530eff6b5a5746f63041d31b
#
_entry.id   dab8a109530eff6b5a5746f63041d31b
#
_cell.length_a   1.000
_cell.length_b   1.000
_cell.length_c   1.000
_cell.angle_alpha   90.00
_cell.angle_beta   90.00
_cell.angle_gamma   90.00
#
_symmetry.space_group_name_H-M   'P 1'
#
loop_
_entity.id
_entity.type
_entity.pdbx_description
1 polymer ?
#
loop_
_entity_poly.entity_id
_entity_poly.type
_entity_poly.pdbx_seq_one_letter_code
_entity_poly.pdbx_strand_id
1 'polypeptide(L)'
;METIEKNKSKAKASAKLRISGAEAIIHCLLAEGVDLIYGYPGGAIMPVYDELYKFQDKLTHILTRHEQGATHAAQGYARVSGKVGVAIATSGPGATNLVTGLADAQIDSTPMVCITGQVPRHLLGSDAFQETDIIGISTPVTKWNYQITNASEIPEILAKAFFIARSGRPGPVLIDITKNAQFDELDFHYEHCTRVRSYQPVPKAKEEDLNAAAELINNAKKPYIVFGQGVILGKAEDELKQLVEKAGIPAAWTILGLSAMNTDHPLNVGMVGMHGNYGPNVLTNECDLLIAIGMRFDDRVTGSLDTYAKQAKVIHIEIDPAEINKNVKADIPLLGDAKATLTKLLPKINKNSHDAWLNEFKKRYEEEYKEVIEKDLYPTKDGLTMGEVIEEINKASKNKAVIVSDVGQHQMVACRYAKFAQSKSNITSGGLGTMGFALPAAIGAKMGAMDREVVAIIGDGGYQMTIQELATIFQNKTPVKIVVLNNGHLGMVRQWQELFFESRYASTVMTNPDFVKIAEGYHIKAQRVSARKNLKSAVQEMIACKEPYFLEVKVEKEDNVFPMIPSGASVSDIRLK
;
A
#
# COMPACT_ATOMS: atom_id res chain seq x y z
N MET A 1 -67.78 4.60 30.36
CA MET A 1 -66.71 5.59 30.69
C MET A 1 -65.52 4.83 31.21
N GLU A 2 -64.66 4.39 30.30
CA GLU A 2 -63.40 3.69 30.64
C GLU A 2 -62.24 4.64 30.46
N THR A 3 -61.51 4.82 31.52
CA THR A 3 -60.35 5.70 31.66
C THR A 3 -59.15 5.05 30.99
N ILE A 4 -58.67 5.64 29.91
CA ILE A 4 -57.44 5.23 29.25
C ILE A 4 -56.26 5.79 30.04
N GLU A 5 -55.56 4.94 30.78
CA GLU A 5 -54.26 5.26 31.39
C GLU A 5 -53.17 5.38 30.32
N LYS A 6 -52.66 6.59 30.15
CA LYS A 6 -51.44 6.85 29.35
C LYS A 6 -50.20 6.34 30.09
N ASN A 7 -49.73 5.17 29.71
CA ASN A 7 -48.41 4.71 30.07
C ASN A 7 -47.34 5.58 29.36
N LYS A 8 -46.80 6.56 30.06
CA LYS A 8 -45.57 7.26 29.67
C LYS A 8 -44.42 6.37 30.10
N SER A 9 -43.86 5.58 29.17
CA SER A 9 -42.54 4.98 29.37
C SER A 9 -41.51 6.11 29.46
N LYS A 10 -41.03 6.39 30.66
CA LYS A 10 -39.85 7.21 30.89
C LYS A 10 -38.67 6.45 30.27
N ALA A 11 -38.18 6.90 29.10
CA ALA A 11 -36.86 6.55 28.65
C ALA A 11 -35.85 6.92 29.80
N LYS A 12 -35.20 5.94 30.35
CA LYS A 12 -34.07 6.16 31.27
C LYS A 12 -33.06 7.00 30.49
N ALA A 13 -32.89 8.26 30.85
CA ALA A 13 -31.74 9.03 30.41
C ALA A 13 -30.50 8.26 30.84
N SER A 14 -29.71 7.73 29.91
CA SER A 14 -28.39 7.17 30.21
C SER A 14 -27.59 8.27 30.91
N ALA A 15 -27.01 7.95 32.04
CA ALA A 15 -26.13 8.89 32.74
C ALA A 15 -25.06 9.33 31.72
N LYS A 16 -24.95 10.64 31.50
CA LYS A 16 -23.90 11.18 30.64
C LYS A 16 -22.56 10.80 31.24
N LEU A 17 -21.72 10.13 30.47
CA LEU A 17 -20.37 9.76 30.88
C LEU A 17 -19.50 11.01 30.80
N ARG A 18 -19.07 11.54 31.95
CA ARG A 18 -18.16 12.68 32.01
C ARG A 18 -16.73 12.19 32.17
N ILE A 19 -15.91 12.46 31.17
CA ILE A 19 -14.53 11.94 31.06
C ILE A 19 -13.58 13.01 30.49
N SER A 20 -12.27 12.79 30.64
CA SER A 20 -11.25 13.63 30.02
C SER A 20 -11.23 13.50 28.51
N GLY A 21 -10.69 14.51 27.82
CA GLY A 21 -10.47 14.41 26.37
C GLY A 21 -9.54 13.27 25.98
N ALA A 22 -8.52 12.98 26.81
CA ALA A 22 -7.63 11.84 26.58
C ALA A 22 -8.38 10.50 26.65
N GLU A 23 -9.24 10.31 27.64
CA GLU A 23 -10.10 9.11 27.74
C GLU A 23 -11.11 9.05 26.59
N ALA A 24 -11.67 10.20 26.18
CA ALA A 24 -12.57 10.28 25.04
C ALA A 24 -11.90 9.82 23.72
N ILE A 25 -10.62 10.16 23.51
CA ILE A 25 -9.85 9.67 22.34
C ILE A 25 -9.82 8.15 22.33
N ILE A 26 -9.52 7.50 23.45
CA ILE A 26 -9.48 6.03 23.54
C ILE A 26 -10.86 5.43 23.24
N HIS A 27 -11.91 5.98 23.82
CA HIS A 27 -13.28 5.52 23.56
C HIS A 27 -13.69 5.68 22.07
N CYS A 28 -13.30 6.77 21.41
CA CYS A 28 -13.52 6.97 19.97
C CYS A 28 -12.77 5.92 19.13
N LEU A 29 -11.50 5.64 19.45
CA LEU A 29 -10.73 4.61 18.76
C LEU A 29 -11.38 3.24 18.88
N LEU A 30 -11.79 2.85 20.08
CA LEU A 30 -12.48 1.59 20.33
C LEU A 30 -13.84 1.51 19.60
N ALA A 31 -14.60 2.60 19.57
CA ALA A 31 -15.88 2.69 18.84
C ALA A 31 -15.68 2.54 17.32
N GLU A 32 -14.55 3.01 16.76
CA GLU A 32 -14.18 2.82 15.35
C GLU A 32 -13.56 1.43 15.06
N GLY A 33 -13.50 0.55 16.06
CA GLY A 33 -13.01 -0.83 15.93
C GLY A 33 -11.49 -0.91 15.84
N VAL A 34 -10.78 0.09 16.36
CA VAL A 34 -9.32 0.08 16.46
C VAL A 34 -8.90 -0.81 17.62
N ASP A 35 -8.12 -1.81 17.33
CA ASP A 35 -7.55 -2.76 18.29
C ASP A 35 -6.02 -2.62 18.42
N LEU A 36 -5.40 -1.90 17.50
CA LEU A 36 -3.96 -1.74 17.40
C LEU A 36 -3.57 -0.33 16.94
N ILE A 37 -2.61 0.26 17.63
CA ILE A 37 -2.02 1.56 17.28
C ILE A 37 -0.50 1.49 17.31
N TYR A 38 0.15 2.31 16.50
CA TYR A 38 1.61 2.45 16.45
C TYR A 38 1.99 3.85 16.91
N GLY A 39 3.12 4.01 17.58
CA GLY A 39 3.52 5.34 17.95
C GLY A 39 4.72 5.45 18.85
N TYR A 40 5.03 6.69 19.21
CA TYR A 40 6.13 7.04 20.12
C TYR A 40 5.65 8.10 21.11
N PRO A 41 5.81 7.88 22.44
CA PRO A 41 5.34 8.81 23.46
C PRO A 41 6.18 10.09 23.50
N GLY A 42 5.56 11.18 23.95
CA GLY A 42 6.24 12.45 24.22
C GLY A 42 5.36 13.41 25.02
N GLY A 43 5.90 14.53 25.42
CA GLY A 43 5.29 15.41 26.43
C GLY A 43 3.90 15.96 26.08
N ALA A 44 3.64 16.26 24.80
CA ALA A 44 2.37 16.85 24.38
C ALA A 44 1.24 15.84 24.20
N ILE A 45 1.55 14.54 24.08
CA ILE A 45 0.56 13.44 23.93
C ILE A 45 0.48 12.57 25.20
N MET A 46 1.23 12.91 26.25
CA MET A 46 1.31 12.12 27.48
C MET A 46 -0.04 11.81 28.13
N PRO A 47 -1.04 12.73 28.16
CA PRO A 47 -2.34 12.40 28.74
C PRO A 47 -3.03 11.22 28.06
N VAL A 48 -2.90 11.10 26.72
CA VAL A 48 -3.44 9.95 25.98
C VAL A 48 -2.70 8.66 26.33
N TYR A 49 -1.39 8.71 26.52
CA TYR A 49 -0.60 7.55 26.96
C TYR A 49 -0.90 7.12 28.39
N ASP A 50 -1.23 8.06 29.28
CA ASP A 50 -1.69 7.74 30.63
C ASP A 50 -3.03 7.00 30.60
N GLU A 51 -3.96 7.46 29.77
CA GLU A 51 -5.24 6.75 29.59
C GLU A 51 -5.05 5.38 28.92
N LEU A 52 -4.16 5.24 27.92
CA LEU A 52 -3.86 3.95 27.28
C LEU A 52 -3.50 2.86 28.30
N TYR A 53 -2.84 3.23 29.43
CA TYR A 53 -2.50 2.28 30.47
C TYR A 53 -3.74 1.58 31.05
N LYS A 54 -4.88 2.25 31.11
CA LYS A 54 -6.14 1.72 31.63
C LYS A 54 -6.87 0.78 30.63
N PHE A 55 -6.49 0.82 29.36
CA PHE A 55 -7.17 0.11 28.27
C PHE A 55 -6.28 -0.91 27.53
N GLN A 56 -5.18 -1.32 28.14
CA GLN A 56 -4.21 -2.27 27.52
C GLN A 56 -4.81 -3.63 27.18
N ASP A 57 -5.92 -4.01 27.80
CA ASP A 57 -6.67 -5.24 27.51
C ASP A 57 -7.51 -5.13 26.22
N LYS A 58 -7.78 -3.92 25.72
CA LYS A 58 -8.66 -3.65 24.55
C LYS A 58 -7.94 -2.99 23.39
N LEU A 59 -6.91 -2.21 23.65
CA LEU A 59 -6.16 -1.43 22.67
C LEU A 59 -4.66 -1.68 22.84
N THR A 60 -4.08 -2.40 21.88
CA THR A 60 -2.65 -2.68 21.86
C THR A 60 -1.88 -1.51 21.28
N HIS A 61 -0.86 -1.04 21.99
CA HIS A 61 0.09 -0.05 21.48
C HIS A 61 1.43 -0.71 21.13
N ILE A 62 1.91 -0.47 19.92
CA ILE A 62 3.23 -0.89 19.46
C ILE A 62 4.17 0.30 19.49
N LEU A 63 5.15 0.21 20.40
CA LEU A 63 6.20 1.20 20.50
C LEU A 63 7.20 1.01 19.34
N THR A 64 7.13 1.87 18.34
CA THR A 64 8.12 1.95 17.25
C THR A 64 9.39 2.67 17.72
N ARG A 65 10.40 2.74 16.90
CA ARG A 65 11.65 3.46 17.25
C ARG A 65 11.77 4.80 16.53
N HIS A 66 10.82 5.07 15.65
CA HIS A 66 10.70 6.34 14.93
C HIS A 66 9.25 6.52 14.46
N GLU A 67 8.73 7.73 14.44
CA GLU A 67 7.34 8.00 14.05
C GLU A 67 7.08 7.71 12.57
N GLN A 68 8.07 7.88 11.68
CA GLN A 68 8.00 7.41 10.31
C GLN A 68 7.76 5.89 10.27
N GLY A 69 8.47 5.13 11.11
CA GLY A 69 8.24 3.69 11.27
C GLY A 69 6.79 3.37 11.71
N ALA A 70 6.23 4.19 12.62
CA ALA A 70 4.84 4.04 13.05
C ALA A 70 3.84 4.20 11.88
N THR A 71 4.04 5.20 11.01
CA THR A 71 3.17 5.40 9.85
C THR A 71 3.29 4.29 8.82
N HIS A 72 4.50 3.79 8.55
CA HIS A 72 4.69 2.67 7.63
C HIS A 72 4.12 1.35 8.20
N ALA A 73 4.25 1.12 9.51
CA ALA A 73 3.60 -0.02 10.17
C ALA A 73 2.07 0.09 10.09
N ALA A 74 1.50 1.26 10.34
CA ALA A 74 0.07 1.51 10.19
C ALA A 74 -0.41 1.26 8.75
N GLN A 75 0.39 1.62 7.73
CA GLN A 75 0.09 1.32 6.33
C GLN A 75 0.12 -0.18 6.04
N GLY A 76 1.16 -0.89 6.49
CA GLY A 76 1.26 -2.34 6.32
C GLY A 76 0.06 -3.07 6.92
N TYR A 77 -0.34 -2.66 8.14
CA TYR A 77 -1.54 -3.16 8.81
C TYR A 77 -2.82 -2.88 8.00
N ALA A 78 -3.00 -1.65 7.54
CA ALA A 78 -4.18 -1.26 6.80
C ALA A 78 -4.33 -2.04 5.48
N ARG A 79 -3.25 -2.21 4.73
CA ARG A 79 -3.26 -2.89 3.43
C ARG A 79 -3.58 -4.37 3.52
N VAL A 80 -3.11 -5.07 4.55
CA VAL A 80 -3.39 -6.50 4.72
C VAL A 80 -4.72 -6.76 5.38
N SER A 81 -5.07 -6.00 6.44
CA SER A 81 -6.31 -6.19 7.21
C SER A 81 -7.54 -5.60 6.52
N GLY A 82 -7.37 -4.50 5.79
CA GLY A 82 -8.45 -3.67 5.24
C GLY A 82 -9.11 -2.77 6.28
N LYS A 83 -8.50 -2.61 7.46
CA LYS A 83 -8.89 -1.65 8.51
C LYS A 83 -8.15 -0.31 8.31
N VAL A 84 -8.57 0.72 9.02
CA VAL A 84 -7.82 1.99 9.07
C VAL A 84 -6.59 1.81 9.97
N GLY A 85 -5.41 2.17 9.47
CA GLY A 85 -4.19 2.20 10.28
C GLY A 85 -4.18 3.42 11.21
N VAL A 86 -3.64 3.29 12.42
CA VAL A 86 -3.57 4.40 13.38
C VAL A 86 -2.16 4.60 13.87
N ALA A 87 -1.66 5.85 13.79
CA ALA A 87 -0.38 6.24 14.36
C ALA A 87 -0.55 7.42 15.32
N ILE A 88 0.18 7.40 16.44
CA ILE A 88 0.13 8.45 17.46
C ILE A 88 1.54 8.99 17.69
N ALA A 89 1.68 10.33 17.73
CA ALA A 89 2.94 11.01 17.98
C ALA A 89 2.78 12.25 18.85
N THR A 90 3.88 12.73 19.41
CA THR A 90 3.92 14.00 20.12
C THR A 90 4.01 15.18 19.14
N SER A 91 4.02 16.41 19.68
CA SER A 91 4.20 17.65 18.91
C SER A 91 5.62 17.79 18.32
N GLY A 92 5.82 18.83 17.55
CA GLY A 92 7.13 19.22 17.01
C GLY A 92 7.77 18.10 16.20
N PRO A 93 8.94 17.59 16.60
CA PRO A 93 9.67 16.58 15.83
C PRO A 93 8.88 15.27 15.69
N GLY A 94 8.07 14.87 16.68
CA GLY A 94 7.24 13.69 16.58
C GLY A 94 6.19 13.81 15.46
N ALA A 95 5.51 14.94 15.41
CA ALA A 95 4.52 15.23 14.37
C ALA A 95 5.18 15.37 12.98
N THR A 96 6.29 16.08 12.86
CA THR A 96 6.99 16.26 11.58
C THR A 96 7.57 14.96 11.03
N ASN A 97 7.97 14.02 11.88
CA ASN A 97 8.44 12.69 11.47
C ASN A 97 7.35 11.81 10.82
N LEU A 98 6.06 12.15 10.96
CA LEU A 98 4.96 11.45 10.28
C LEU A 98 4.84 11.81 8.79
N VAL A 99 5.40 12.96 8.36
CA VAL A 99 5.10 13.59 7.07
C VAL A 99 5.41 12.68 5.88
N THR A 100 6.56 12.03 5.87
CA THR A 100 6.92 11.08 4.80
C THR A 100 5.88 9.96 4.69
N GLY A 101 5.46 9.38 5.83
CA GLY A 101 4.47 8.32 5.82
C GLY A 101 3.06 8.80 5.46
N LEU A 102 2.69 10.05 5.79
CA LEU A 102 1.45 10.67 5.33
C LEU A 102 1.46 10.83 3.81
N ALA A 103 2.54 11.37 3.24
CA ALA A 103 2.70 11.53 1.79
C ALA A 103 2.62 10.20 1.05
N ASP A 104 3.26 9.16 1.59
CA ASP A 104 3.23 7.81 1.06
C ASP A 104 1.80 7.20 1.10
N ALA A 105 1.12 7.33 2.23
CA ALA A 105 -0.26 6.86 2.38
C ALA A 105 -1.22 7.62 1.45
N GLN A 106 -1.00 8.92 1.25
CA GLN A 106 -1.84 9.77 0.38
C GLN A 106 -1.77 9.33 -1.08
N ILE A 107 -0.56 9.18 -1.60
CA ILE A 107 -0.38 8.83 -3.01
C ILE A 107 -0.81 7.39 -3.32
N ASP A 108 -0.61 6.48 -2.35
CA ASP A 108 -0.99 5.07 -2.45
C ASP A 108 -2.40 4.76 -1.93
N SER A 109 -3.18 5.80 -1.61
CA SER A 109 -4.58 5.65 -1.19
C SER A 109 -4.78 4.71 0.01
N THR A 110 -3.87 4.76 1.00
CA THR A 110 -3.93 3.92 2.19
C THR A 110 -4.72 4.62 3.30
N PRO A 111 -5.81 4.02 3.82
CA PRO A 111 -6.59 4.64 4.89
C PRO A 111 -5.79 4.65 6.20
N MET A 112 -5.54 5.84 6.74
CA MET A 112 -4.77 6.02 7.96
C MET A 112 -5.28 7.24 8.74
N VAL A 113 -5.30 7.14 10.07
CA VAL A 113 -5.54 8.27 10.96
C VAL A 113 -4.30 8.47 11.83
N CYS A 114 -3.69 9.65 11.72
CA CYS A 114 -2.59 10.06 12.59
C CYS A 114 -3.13 11.04 13.64
N ILE A 115 -2.78 10.81 14.90
CA ILE A 115 -3.13 11.69 16.02
C ILE A 115 -1.85 12.27 16.59
N THR A 116 -1.75 13.60 16.64
CA THR A 116 -0.62 14.31 17.22
C THR A 116 -1.05 15.09 18.45
N GLY A 117 -0.19 15.11 19.46
CA GLY A 117 -0.33 16.07 20.55
C GLY A 117 0.21 17.43 20.15
N GLN A 118 -0.33 18.49 20.75
CA GLN A 118 0.10 19.87 20.53
C GLN A 118 0.28 20.62 21.85
N VAL A 119 1.01 21.72 21.82
CA VAL A 119 1.12 22.62 22.96
C VAL A 119 -0.26 23.10 23.44
N PRO A 120 -0.42 23.55 24.71
CA PRO A 120 -1.68 24.11 25.17
C PRO A 120 -2.16 25.28 24.29
N ARG A 121 -3.47 25.41 24.11
CA ARG A 121 -4.10 26.41 23.26
C ARG A 121 -3.55 27.85 23.42
N HIS A 122 -3.26 28.26 24.66
CA HIS A 122 -2.77 29.61 24.93
C HIS A 122 -1.32 29.86 24.48
N LEU A 123 -0.59 28.79 24.12
CA LEU A 123 0.78 28.89 23.61
C LEU A 123 0.85 28.76 22.08
N LEU A 124 -0.25 28.49 21.41
CA LEU A 124 -0.25 28.39 19.95
C LEU A 124 0.16 29.72 19.29
N GLY A 125 1.13 29.66 18.38
CA GLY A 125 1.68 30.82 17.70
C GLY A 125 2.70 31.63 18.51
N SER A 126 3.23 31.06 19.61
CA SER A 126 4.20 31.72 20.48
C SER A 126 5.63 31.19 20.35
N ASP A 127 5.89 30.28 19.40
CA ASP A 127 7.15 29.55 19.27
C ASP A 127 7.51 28.75 20.55
N ALA A 128 6.50 28.18 21.18
CA ALA A 128 6.67 27.39 22.37
C ALA A 128 7.52 26.13 22.11
N PHE A 129 8.14 25.57 23.16
CA PHE A 129 8.97 24.37 23.04
C PHE A 129 8.21 23.21 22.36
N GLN A 130 8.77 22.69 21.28
CA GLN A 130 8.16 21.65 20.42
C GLN A 130 6.81 22.05 19.78
N GLU A 131 6.51 23.32 19.65
CA GLU A 131 5.42 23.78 18.80
C GLU A 131 5.81 23.65 17.32
N THR A 132 4.87 23.24 16.49
CA THR A 132 5.01 23.23 15.03
C THR A 132 3.62 23.34 14.42
N ASP A 133 3.45 24.15 13.36
CA ASP A 133 2.23 24.17 12.57
C ASP A 133 2.11 22.90 11.71
N ILE A 134 1.77 21.81 12.36
CA ILE A 134 1.60 20.53 11.67
C ILE A 134 0.39 20.52 10.73
N ILE A 135 -0.61 21.39 10.98
CA ILE A 135 -1.76 21.54 10.10
C ILE A 135 -1.31 22.10 8.74
N GLY A 136 -0.55 23.19 8.74
CA GLY A 136 0.02 23.75 7.51
C GLY A 136 0.92 22.75 6.78
N ILE A 137 1.81 22.06 7.51
CA ILE A 137 2.75 21.08 6.96
C ILE A 137 2.02 19.86 6.36
N SER A 138 0.98 19.35 7.00
CA SER A 138 0.28 18.13 6.55
C SER A 138 -0.81 18.37 5.50
N THR A 139 -1.22 19.60 5.28
CA THR A 139 -2.29 19.94 4.32
C THR A 139 -2.08 19.32 2.92
N PRO A 140 -0.91 19.41 2.26
CA PRO A 140 -0.71 18.84 0.93
C PRO A 140 -0.55 17.31 0.90
N VAL A 141 -0.38 16.67 2.04
CA VAL A 141 -0.09 15.23 2.15
C VAL A 141 -1.16 14.44 2.89
N THR A 142 -2.34 15.03 3.10
CA THR A 142 -3.49 14.39 3.74
C THR A 142 -4.78 14.67 2.97
N LYS A 143 -5.76 13.78 3.10
CA LYS A 143 -7.13 14.05 2.61
C LYS A 143 -7.81 15.14 3.42
N TRP A 144 -7.51 15.20 4.70
CA TRP A 144 -8.04 16.15 5.64
C TRP A 144 -7.14 16.21 6.87
N ASN A 145 -7.05 17.39 7.46
CA ASN A 145 -6.44 17.60 8.75
C ASN A 145 -7.27 18.56 9.59
N TYR A 146 -7.14 18.49 10.90
CA TYR A 146 -7.85 19.37 11.81
C TYR A 146 -7.11 19.50 13.14
N GLN A 147 -7.13 20.71 13.72
CA GLN A 147 -6.60 20.96 15.06
C GLN A 147 -7.75 21.10 16.07
N ILE A 148 -7.79 20.20 17.05
CA ILE A 148 -8.75 20.22 18.17
C ILE A 148 -8.20 21.08 19.29
N THR A 149 -8.93 22.12 19.67
CA THR A 149 -8.56 23.02 20.78
C THR A 149 -9.49 22.91 21.99
N ASN A 150 -10.64 22.23 21.87
CA ASN A 150 -11.60 22.00 22.95
C ASN A 150 -11.94 20.50 23.04
N ALA A 151 -12.02 19.96 24.24
CA ALA A 151 -12.33 18.55 24.46
C ALA A 151 -13.68 18.12 23.83
N SER A 152 -14.69 19.00 23.84
CA SER A 152 -16.02 18.71 23.29
C SER A 152 -16.05 18.41 21.79
N GLU A 153 -15.00 18.78 21.03
CA GLU A 153 -14.90 18.51 19.59
C GLU A 153 -14.42 17.09 19.29
N ILE A 154 -13.73 16.43 20.25
CA ILE A 154 -13.03 15.15 20.03
C ILE A 154 -13.92 14.07 19.41
N PRO A 155 -15.14 13.75 19.93
CA PRO A 155 -15.93 12.67 19.40
C PRO A 155 -16.35 12.90 17.94
N GLU A 156 -16.83 14.10 17.62
CA GLU A 156 -17.29 14.44 16.28
C GLU A 156 -16.14 14.46 15.28
N ILE A 157 -15.01 15.08 15.65
CA ILE A 157 -13.85 15.21 14.75
C ILE A 157 -13.20 13.86 14.48
N LEU A 158 -13.05 12.99 15.48
CA LEU A 158 -12.50 11.65 15.27
C LEU A 158 -13.46 10.79 14.42
N ALA A 159 -14.76 10.85 14.64
CA ALA A 159 -15.74 10.16 13.79
C ALA A 159 -15.63 10.61 12.32
N LYS A 160 -15.47 11.91 12.07
CA LYS A 160 -15.23 12.46 10.72
C LYS A 160 -13.89 11.99 10.15
N ALA A 161 -12.82 11.97 10.95
CA ALA A 161 -11.49 11.54 10.54
C ALA A 161 -11.51 10.11 9.99
N PHE A 162 -12.10 9.17 10.72
CA PHE A 162 -12.23 7.79 10.28
C PHE A 162 -13.13 7.64 9.05
N PHE A 163 -14.24 8.36 9.00
CA PHE A 163 -15.13 8.36 7.83
C PHE A 163 -14.40 8.86 6.57
N ILE A 164 -13.69 9.98 6.66
CA ILE A 164 -12.94 10.55 5.53
C ILE A 164 -11.78 9.64 5.11
N ALA A 165 -11.04 9.06 6.08
CA ALA A 165 -9.91 8.19 5.78
C ALA A 165 -10.30 6.96 4.95
N ARG A 166 -11.43 6.31 5.27
CA ARG A 166 -11.86 5.05 4.64
C ARG A 166 -12.82 5.18 3.47
N SER A 167 -13.43 6.35 3.24
CA SER A 167 -14.46 6.52 2.21
C SER A 167 -13.94 7.14 0.92
N GLY A 168 -14.62 6.89 -0.20
CA GLY A 168 -14.17 7.32 -1.51
C GLY A 168 -12.83 6.71 -1.88
N ARG A 169 -11.94 7.47 -2.52
CA ARG A 169 -10.53 7.10 -2.59
C ARG A 169 -9.95 7.21 -1.18
N PRO A 170 -9.53 6.11 -0.53
CA PRO A 170 -9.00 6.16 0.83
C PRO A 170 -7.73 7.01 0.93
N GLY A 171 -7.37 7.41 2.13
CA GLY A 171 -6.14 8.17 2.34
C GLY A 171 -5.96 8.60 3.80
N PRO A 172 -4.83 9.24 4.13
CA PRO A 172 -4.51 9.64 5.49
C PRO A 172 -5.26 10.89 5.93
N VAL A 173 -5.55 10.93 7.23
CA VAL A 173 -6.08 12.09 7.95
C VAL A 173 -5.18 12.35 9.14
N LEU A 174 -4.91 13.63 9.45
CA LEU A 174 -4.16 14.01 10.65
C LEU A 174 -5.04 14.85 11.58
N ILE A 175 -5.11 14.46 12.85
CA ILE A 175 -5.81 15.19 13.90
C ILE A 175 -4.80 15.63 14.96
N ASP A 176 -4.61 16.93 15.08
CA ASP A 176 -3.71 17.56 16.03
C ASP A 176 -4.50 18.01 17.26
N ILE A 177 -4.09 17.65 18.48
CA ILE A 177 -4.90 17.84 19.68
C ILE A 177 -4.10 18.59 20.74
N THR A 178 -4.55 19.81 21.07
CA THR A 178 -3.89 20.62 22.09
C THR A 178 -3.93 19.95 23.46
N LYS A 179 -2.90 20.18 24.27
CA LYS A 179 -2.72 19.54 25.56
C LYS A 179 -3.86 19.84 26.54
N ASN A 180 -4.40 21.08 26.51
CA ASN A 180 -5.57 21.40 27.34
C ASN A 180 -6.81 20.59 26.94
N ALA A 181 -7.06 20.40 25.63
CA ALA A 181 -8.19 19.60 25.17
C ALA A 181 -8.08 18.11 25.58
N GLN A 182 -6.87 17.60 25.83
CA GLN A 182 -6.67 16.25 26.35
C GLN A 182 -7.00 16.16 27.85
N PHE A 183 -6.76 17.23 28.63
CA PHE A 183 -7.05 17.26 30.07
C PHE A 183 -8.48 17.70 30.41
N ASP A 184 -9.06 18.60 29.59
CA ASP A 184 -10.39 19.14 29.84
C ASP A 184 -11.45 18.02 29.82
N GLU A 185 -12.46 18.13 30.69
CA GLU A 185 -13.57 17.17 30.75
C GLU A 185 -14.68 17.51 29.75
N LEU A 186 -15.34 16.48 29.24
CA LEU A 186 -16.52 16.59 28.38
C LEU A 186 -17.61 15.60 28.78
N ASP A 187 -18.84 15.93 28.45
CA ASP A 187 -19.96 14.99 28.44
C ASP A 187 -19.84 14.12 27.19
N PHE A 188 -19.27 12.92 27.33
CA PHE A 188 -18.94 12.05 26.21
C PHE A 188 -20.19 11.45 25.56
N HIS A 189 -20.27 11.63 24.28
CA HIS A 189 -21.23 10.96 23.40
C HIS A 189 -20.57 10.70 22.06
N TYR A 190 -20.63 9.48 21.56
CA TYR A 190 -20.03 9.10 20.29
C TYR A 190 -21.08 8.60 19.30
N GLU A 191 -21.06 9.16 18.10
CA GLU A 191 -21.85 8.69 16.96
C GLU A 191 -20.96 8.54 15.74
N HIS A 192 -21.09 7.41 15.02
CA HIS A 192 -20.37 7.23 13.77
C HIS A 192 -20.74 8.30 12.76
N CYS A 193 -19.74 8.90 12.13
CA CYS A 193 -19.96 9.80 11.02
C CYS A 193 -20.40 9.02 9.79
N THR A 194 -21.57 9.36 9.23
CA THR A 194 -22.11 8.75 8.02
C THR A 194 -22.15 9.73 6.84
N ARG A 195 -21.93 11.01 7.09
CA ARG A 195 -21.99 12.06 6.09
C ARG A 195 -21.18 13.29 6.50
N VAL A 196 -20.44 13.84 5.54
CA VAL A 196 -19.83 15.17 5.64
C VAL A 196 -20.44 16.07 4.57
N ARG A 197 -20.80 17.30 4.94
CA ARG A 197 -21.40 18.26 4.01
C ARG A 197 -20.50 18.44 2.77
N SER A 198 -21.12 18.40 1.59
CA SER A 198 -20.43 18.58 0.29
C SER A 198 -19.41 17.49 -0.09
N TYR A 199 -19.27 16.43 0.71
CA TYR A 199 -18.42 15.30 0.38
C TYR A 199 -19.28 14.12 -0.09
N GLN A 200 -19.06 13.70 -1.34
CA GLN A 200 -19.73 12.57 -1.98
C GLN A 200 -18.70 11.48 -2.27
N PRO A 201 -18.42 10.60 -1.32
CA PRO A 201 -17.32 9.66 -1.44
C PRO A 201 -17.53 8.54 -2.46
N VAL A 202 -18.77 8.18 -2.75
CA VAL A 202 -19.11 7.07 -3.63
C VAL A 202 -20.06 7.55 -4.72
N PRO A 203 -19.52 8.05 -5.84
CA PRO A 203 -20.32 8.36 -7.01
C PRO A 203 -20.92 7.09 -7.62
N LYS A 204 -21.93 7.23 -8.48
CA LYS A 204 -22.59 6.11 -9.15
C LYS A 204 -22.51 6.28 -10.65
N ALA A 205 -21.96 5.28 -11.33
CA ALA A 205 -21.96 5.23 -12.79
C ALA A 205 -23.39 5.29 -13.34
N LYS A 206 -23.61 6.06 -14.39
CA LYS A 206 -24.89 6.20 -15.04
C LYS A 206 -25.20 4.95 -15.87
N GLU A 207 -26.48 4.64 -15.97
CA GLU A 207 -26.93 3.46 -16.70
C GLU A 207 -26.65 3.55 -18.21
N GLU A 208 -26.73 4.75 -18.78
CA GLU A 208 -26.36 5.02 -20.17
C GLU A 208 -24.88 4.72 -20.46
N ASP A 209 -23.98 5.14 -19.56
CA ASP A 209 -22.53 4.89 -19.68
C ASP A 209 -22.20 3.39 -19.51
N LEU A 210 -22.92 2.69 -18.60
CA LEU A 210 -22.79 1.24 -18.44
C LEU A 210 -23.22 0.48 -19.69
N ASN A 211 -24.30 0.91 -20.37
CA ASN A 211 -24.75 0.30 -21.62
C ASN A 211 -23.75 0.53 -22.75
N ALA A 212 -23.25 1.76 -22.89
CA ALA A 212 -22.24 2.10 -23.88
C ALA A 212 -20.92 1.34 -23.67
N ALA A 213 -20.48 1.20 -22.39
CA ALA A 213 -19.31 0.41 -22.06
C ALA A 213 -19.49 -1.08 -22.42
N ALA A 214 -20.65 -1.65 -22.11
CA ALA A 214 -20.96 -3.04 -22.46
C ALA A 214 -20.96 -3.26 -23.97
N GLU A 215 -21.49 -2.31 -24.75
CA GLU A 215 -21.47 -2.37 -26.20
C GLU A 215 -20.04 -2.39 -26.76
N LEU A 216 -19.16 -1.50 -26.26
CA LEU A 216 -17.74 -1.49 -26.65
C LEU A 216 -17.06 -2.82 -26.30
N ILE A 217 -17.27 -3.34 -25.09
CA ILE A 217 -16.66 -4.59 -24.65
C ILE A 217 -17.13 -5.77 -25.50
N ASN A 218 -18.43 -5.85 -25.79
CA ASN A 218 -19.01 -6.95 -26.55
C ASN A 218 -18.57 -6.96 -28.03
N ASN A 219 -18.17 -5.82 -28.60
CA ASN A 219 -17.77 -5.68 -30.00
C ASN A 219 -16.25 -5.60 -30.22
N ALA A 220 -15.45 -5.45 -29.16
CA ALA A 220 -14.00 -5.34 -29.28
C ALA A 220 -13.38 -6.63 -29.83
N LYS A 221 -12.32 -6.47 -30.63
CA LYS A 221 -11.56 -7.59 -31.23
C LYS A 221 -10.26 -7.85 -30.49
N LYS A 222 -9.66 -6.80 -29.93
CA LYS A 222 -8.42 -6.81 -29.16
C LYS A 222 -8.60 -6.09 -27.84
N PRO A 223 -9.59 -6.48 -27.00
CA PRO A 223 -9.81 -5.82 -25.71
C PRO A 223 -8.69 -6.16 -24.74
N TYR A 224 -8.37 -5.20 -23.86
CA TYR A 224 -7.33 -5.36 -22.87
C TYR A 224 -7.74 -4.69 -21.56
N ILE A 225 -7.65 -5.43 -20.45
CA ILE A 225 -7.93 -4.92 -19.11
C ILE A 225 -6.61 -4.57 -18.42
N VAL A 226 -6.51 -3.34 -17.88
CA VAL A 226 -5.45 -2.95 -16.92
C VAL A 226 -6.12 -2.58 -15.62
N PHE A 227 -5.74 -3.25 -14.53
CA PHE A 227 -6.35 -3.02 -13.24
C PHE A 227 -5.33 -2.65 -12.16
N GLY A 228 -5.77 -1.85 -11.21
CA GLY A 228 -4.95 -1.31 -10.13
C GLY A 228 -5.45 -1.67 -8.75
N GLN A 229 -4.92 -0.96 -7.76
CA GLN A 229 -5.24 -1.15 -6.34
C GLN A 229 -6.72 -0.90 -6.02
N GLY A 230 -7.42 -0.08 -6.82
CA GLY A 230 -8.84 0.19 -6.63
C GLY A 230 -9.70 -1.07 -6.66
N VAL A 231 -9.26 -2.15 -7.33
CA VAL A 231 -9.91 -3.45 -7.26
C VAL A 231 -9.84 -4.05 -5.86
N ILE A 232 -8.66 -4.00 -5.22
CA ILE A 232 -8.43 -4.51 -3.85
C ILE A 232 -9.16 -3.63 -2.82
N LEU A 233 -9.04 -2.30 -2.95
CA LEU A 233 -9.68 -1.35 -2.04
C LEU A 233 -11.21 -1.41 -2.13
N GLY A 234 -11.74 -1.59 -3.34
CA GLY A 234 -13.18 -1.77 -3.60
C GLY A 234 -13.69 -3.19 -3.32
N LYS A 235 -12.81 -4.14 -2.94
CA LYS A 235 -13.15 -5.56 -2.73
C LYS A 235 -13.86 -6.16 -3.96
N ALA A 236 -13.35 -5.87 -5.15
CA ALA A 236 -13.92 -6.18 -6.45
C ALA A 236 -13.19 -7.32 -7.18
N GLU A 237 -12.38 -8.12 -6.46
CA GLU A 237 -11.54 -9.18 -7.04
C GLU A 237 -12.39 -10.25 -7.74
N ASP A 238 -13.52 -10.64 -7.14
CA ASP A 238 -14.42 -11.63 -7.71
C ASP A 238 -15.15 -11.10 -8.94
N GLU A 239 -15.60 -9.86 -8.93
CA GLU A 239 -16.25 -9.21 -10.06
C GLU A 239 -15.28 -8.97 -11.22
N LEU A 240 -14.02 -8.60 -10.93
CA LEU A 240 -12.97 -8.52 -11.94
C LEU A 240 -12.73 -9.88 -12.58
N LYS A 241 -12.57 -10.93 -11.78
CA LYS A 241 -12.38 -12.29 -12.28
C LYS A 241 -13.53 -12.74 -13.17
N GLN A 242 -14.77 -12.51 -12.74
CA GLN A 242 -15.97 -12.83 -13.54
C GLN A 242 -15.98 -12.08 -14.87
N LEU A 243 -15.61 -10.80 -14.92
CA LEU A 243 -15.53 -10.02 -16.14
C LEU A 243 -14.47 -10.61 -17.09
N VAL A 244 -13.26 -10.83 -16.57
CA VAL A 244 -12.13 -11.40 -17.32
C VAL A 244 -12.50 -12.76 -17.92
N GLU A 245 -13.06 -13.68 -17.13
CA GLU A 245 -13.44 -15.03 -17.57
C GLU A 245 -14.63 -15.01 -18.54
N LYS A 246 -15.67 -14.20 -18.24
CA LYS A 246 -16.88 -14.14 -19.10
C LYS A 246 -16.60 -13.57 -20.45
N ALA A 247 -15.83 -12.47 -20.51
CA ALA A 247 -15.50 -11.81 -21.76
C ALA A 247 -14.25 -12.39 -22.45
N GLY A 248 -13.48 -13.27 -21.78
CA GLY A 248 -12.26 -13.87 -22.33
C GLY A 248 -11.16 -12.85 -22.61
N ILE A 249 -11.01 -11.81 -21.78
CA ILE A 249 -10.13 -10.67 -22.03
C ILE A 249 -8.80 -10.83 -21.29
N PRO A 250 -7.64 -10.71 -21.97
CA PRO A 250 -6.35 -10.61 -21.30
C PRO A 250 -6.31 -9.44 -20.30
N ALA A 251 -5.77 -9.68 -19.11
CA ALA A 251 -5.75 -8.71 -18.03
C ALA A 251 -4.36 -8.58 -17.41
N ALA A 252 -3.91 -7.35 -17.18
CA ALA A 252 -2.65 -7.05 -16.49
C ALA A 252 -2.89 -6.13 -15.31
N TRP A 253 -2.03 -6.22 -14.33
CA TRP A 253 -2.05 -5.36 -13.14
C TRP A 253 -1.01 -4.24 -13.20
N THR A 254 -1.29 -3.16 -12.49
CA THR A 254 -0.27 -2.19 -12.09
C THR A 254 0.48 -2.70 -10.86
N ILE A 255 1.59 -2.06 -10.47
CA ILE A 255 2.39 -2.47 -9.31
C ILE A 255 1.55 -2.59 -8.01
N LEU A 256 0.59 -1.69 -7.78
CA LEU A 256 -0.30 -1.74 -6.62
C LEU A 256 -1.54 -2.63 -6.85
N GLY A 257 -1.80 -3.05 -8.09
CA GLY A 257 -2.83 -4.03 -8.44
C GLY A 257 -2.40 -5.48 -8.26
N LEU A 258 -1.09 -5.73 -8.06
CA LEU A 258 -0.54 -7.06 -7.80
C LEU A 258 -1.32 -7.76 -6.67
N SER A 259 -1.56 -9.05 -6.85
CA SER A 259 -2.34 -9.93 -5.98
C SER A 259 -3.88 -9.78 -6.03
N ALA A 260 -4.44 -8.82 -6.77
CA ALA A 260 -5.90 -8.76 -6.95
C ALA A 260 -6.47 -9.94 -7.75
N MET A 261 -5.63 -10.63 -8.47
CA MET A 261 -5.93 -11.87 -9.22
C MET A 261 -4.84 -12.91 -8.91
N ASN A 262 -5.15 -14.20 -9.05
CA ASN A 262 -4.11 -15.23 -8.94
C ASN A 262 -3.08 -15.06 -10.07
N THR A 263 -1.79 -15.12 -9.73
CA THR A 263 -0.70 -14.97 -10.72
C THR A 263 -0.79 -16.02 -11.82
N ASP A 264 -1.17 -17.24 -11.49
CA ASP A 264 -1.24 -18.36 -12.43
C ASP A 264 -2.60 -18.41 -13.20
N HIS A 265 -3.43 -17.37 -13.13
CA HIS A 265 -4.69 -17.32 -13.89
C HIS A 265 -4.40 -17.23 -15.40
N PRO A 266 -5.05 -18.05 -16.26
CA PRO A 266 -4.69 -18.16 -17.69
C PRO A 266 -4.85 -16.87 -18.50
N LEU A 267 -5.69 -15.94 -18.05
CA LEU A 267 -5.89 -14.62 -18.67
C LEU A 267 -5.09 -13.50 -17.98
N ASN A 268 -4.32 -13.81 -16.95
CA ASN A 268 -3.38 -12.87 -16.37
C ASN A 268 -2.11 -12.83 -17.23
N VAL A 269 -1.85 -11.69 -17.84
CA VAL A 269 -0.73 -11.53 -18.78
C VAL A 269 0.46 -10.78 -18.18
N GLY A 270 0.42 -10.45 -16.87
CA GLY A 270 1.54 -9.87 -16.12
C GLY A 270 1.33 -8.41 -15.72
N MET A 271 2.42 -7.69 -15.56
CA MET A 271 2.48 -6.32 -15.02
C MET A 271 2.75 -5.30 -16.12
N VAL A 272 2.04 -4.17 -16.08
CA VAL A 272 2.34 -2.98 -16.91
C VAL A 272 3.24 -2.01 -16.14
N GLY A 273 3.89 -1.12 -16.86
CA GLY A 273 4.70 -0.02 -16.33
C GLY A 273 6.18 -0.15 -16.67
N MET A 274 6.99 0.79 -16.21
CA MET A 274 8.40 0.98 -16.58
C MET A 274 9.23 -0.33 -16.50
N HIS A 275 9.06 -1.12 -15.45
CA HIS A 275 9.68 -2.43 -15.27
C HIS A 275 8.67 -3.58 -15.34
N GLY A 276 7.55 -3.35 -16.02
CA GLY A 276 6.55 -4.38 -16.28
C GLY A 276 7.00 -5.42 -17.32
N ASN A 277 6.10 -6.34 -17.65
CA ASN A 277 6.36 -7.36 -18.65
C ASN A 277 6.32 -6.78 -20.07
N TYR A 278 7.04 -7.42 -20.96
CA TYR A 278 7.19 -6.99 -22.35
C TYR A 278 5.84 -6.97 -23.09
N GLY A 279 5.11 -8.09 -23.07
CA GLY A 279 3.83 -8.22 -23.74
C GLY A 279 2.79 -7.19 -23.30
N PRO A 280 2.47 -7.08 -22.00
CA PRO A 280 1.54 -6.09 -21.46
C PRO A 280 1.82 -4.66 -21.90
N ASN A 281 3.07 -4.24 -21.88
CA ASN A 281 3.45 -2.88 -22.29
C ASN A 281 3.29 -2.65 -23.80
N VAL A 282 3.91 -3.49 -24.64
CA VAL A 282 3.85 -3.32 -26.10
C VAL A 282 2.42 -3.41 -26.61
N LEU A 283 1.66 -4.41 -26.15
CA LEU A 283 0.31 -4.66 -26.63
C LEU A 283 -0.73 -3.66 -26.13
N THR A 284 -0.40 -2.80 -25.16
CA THR A 284 -1.21 -1.62 -24.83
C THR A 284 -1.40 -0.71 -26.04
N ASN A 285 -0.37 -0.57 -26.89
CA ASN A 285 -0.43 0.23 -28.11
C ASN A 285 -0.97 -0.53 -29.34
N GLU A 286 -1.43 -1.77 -29.18
CA GLU A 286 -2.04 -2.59 -30.24
C GLU A 286 -3.50 -2.96 -29.96
N CYS A 287 -3.99 -2.77 -28.72
CA CYS A 287 -5.38 -3.05 -28.37
C CYS A 287 -6.34 -2.07 -29.06
N ASP A 288 -7.57 -2.51 -29.34
CA ASP A 288 -8.65 -1.63 -29.83
C ASP A 288 -9.54 -1.09 -28.74
N LEU A 289 -9.52 -1.71 -27.56
CA LEU A 289 -10.22 -1.29 -26.37
C LEU A 289 -9.36 -1.49 -25.13
N LEU A 290 -9.09 -0.40 -24.40
CA LEU A 290 -8.40 -0.41 -23.10
C LEU A 290 -9.43 -0.19 -21.99
N ILE A 291 -9.51 -1.15 -21.06
CA ILE A 291 -10.41 -1.08 -19.90
C ILE A 291 -9.55 -0.90 -18.65
N ALA A 292 -9.52 0.31 -18.13
CA ALA A 292 -8.79 0.66 -16.91
C ALA A 292 -9.71 0.55 -15.70
N ILE A 293 -9.34 -0.25 -14.69
CA ILE A 293 -10.18 -0.52 -13.52
C ILE A 293 -9.42 -0.19 -12.23
N GLY A 294 -9.86 0.86 -11.52
CA GLY A 294 -9.29 1.25 -10.24
C GLY A 294 -7.78 1.51 -10.31
N MET A 295 -7.33 2.16 -11.38
CA MET A 295 -5.95 2.56 -11.62
C MET A 295 -5.91 3.99 -12.15
N ARG A 296 -4.91 4.74 -11.74
CA ARG A 296 -4.63 6.06 -12.26
C ARG A 296 -3.57 5.97 -13.37
N PHE A 297 -3.74 6.54 -14.49
CA PHE A 297 -2.77 6.56 -15.56
C PHE A 297 -1.54 7.42 -15.20
N ASP A 298 -0.70 6.91 -14.27
CA ASP A 298 0.54 7.60 -13.87
C ASP A 298 1.67 7.40 -14.90
N ASP A 299 2.71 8.23 -14.78
CA ASP A 299 3.83 8.27 -15.71
C ASP A 299 4.61 6.94 -15.81
N ARG A 300 4.63 6.14 -14.74
CA ARG A 300 5.31 4.84 -14.72
C ARG A 300 4.57 3.80 -15.54
N VAL A 301 3.23 3.93 -15.64
CA VAL A 301 2.39 3.05 -16.44
C VAL A 301 2.29 3.54 -17.87
N THR A 302 2.15 4.84 -18.10
CA THR A 302 1.89 5.39 -19.43
C THR A 302 3.14 5.64 -20.27
N GLY A 303 4.27 5.90 -19.62
CA GLY A 303 5.41 6.48 -20.33
C GLY A 303 4.96 7.77 -21.06
N SER A 304 5.34 7.91 -22.32
CA SER A 304 4.93 9.05 -23.14
C SER A 304 3.43 9.08 -23.41
N LEU A 305 2.75 10.10 -22.88
CA LEU A 305 1.31 10.30 -23.10
C LEU A 305 0.96 10.51 -24.58
N ASP A 306 1.88 11.00 -25.39
CA ASP A 306 1.65 11.26 -26.84
C ASP A 306 1.47 9.98 -27.64
N THR A 307 1.97 8.86 -27.13
CA THR A 307 1.95 7.57 -27.82
C THR A 307 1.12 6.49 -27.11
N TYR A 308 0.66 6.74 -25.88
CA TYR A 308 -0.01 5.73 -25.05
C TYR A 308 -1.44 5.47 -25.52
N ALA A 309 -1.71 4.26 -25.98
CA ALA A 309 -3.03 3.73 -26.34
C ALA A 309 -3.86 4.62 -27.29
N LYS A 310 -3.22 5.39 -28.19
CA LYS A 310 -3.90 6.37 -29.06
C LYS A 310 -4.88 5.75 -30.04
N GLN A 311 -4.68 4.49 -30.42
CA GLN A 311 -5.52 3.72 -31.33
C GLN A 311 -6.74 3.11 -30.65
N ALA A 312 -6.73 3.01 -29.31
CA ALA A 312 -7.76 2.33 -28.53
C ALA A 312 -8.88 3.28 -28.10
N LYS A 313 -10.10 2.74 -27.98
CA LYS A 313 -11.13 3.32 -27.12
C LYS A 313 -10.77 3.04 -25.67
N VAL A 314 -11.09 3.96 -24.76
CA VAL A 314 -10.75 3.85 -23.33
C VAL A 314 -12.00 3.87 -22.47
N ILE A 315 -12.22 2.81 -21.70
CA ILE A 315 -13.18 2.77 -20.58
C ILE A 315 -12.37 2.95 -19.28
N HIS A 316 -12.76 3.90 -18.44
CA HIS A 316 -12.09 4.15 -17.16
C HIS A 316 -13.07 4.01 -16.01
N ILE A 317 -12.96 2.94 -15.22
CA ILE A 317 -13.73 2.69 -13.99
C ILE A 317 -12.93 3.24 -12.81
N GLU A 318 -13.38 4.35 -12.22
CA GLU A 318 -12.63 5.07 -11.19
C GLU A 318 -13.59 5.71 -10.17
N ILE A 319 -13.21 5.71 -8.90
CA ILE A 319 -13.99 6.30 -7.81
C ILE A 319 -13.70 7.80 -7.62
N ASP A 320 -12.49 8.23 -7.98
CA ASP A 320 -12.03 9.60 -7.81
C ASP A 320 -12.28 10.42 -9.08
N PRO A 321 -13.20 11.41 -9.05
CA PRO A 321 -13.46 12.24 -10.22
C PRO A 321 -12.23 13.02 -10.70
N ALA A 322 -11.26 13.28 -9.82
CA ALA A 322 -10.04 14.00 -10.18
C ALA A 322 -9.09 13.21 -11.07
N GLU A 323 -9.20 11.88 -11.12
CA GLU A 323 -8.39 11.02 -11.99
C GLU A 323 -9.01 10.85 -13.39
N ILE A 324 -10.31 11.10 -13.55
CA ILE A 324 -10.98 11.00 -14.86
C ILE A 324 -10.47 12.08 -15.82
N ASN A 325 -9.98 11.66 -16.99
CA ASN A 325 -9.44 12.54 -18.04
C ASN A 325 -8.21 13.37 -17.62
N LYS A 326 -7.55 13.02 -16.53
CA LYS A 326 -6.37 13.75 -16.03
C LYS A 326 -5.17 13.58 -16.95
N ASN A 327 -4.78 12.34 -17.24
CA ASN A 327 -3.63 12.00 -18.06
C ASN A 327 -4.04 11.35 -19.39
N VAL A 328 -4.98 10.42 -19.35
CA VAL A 328 -5.52 9.73 -20.53
C VAL A 328 -7.00 10.06 -20.65
N LYS A 329 -7.44 10.47 -21.83
CA LYS A 329 -8.84 10.75 -22.10
C LYS A 329 -9.62 9.43 -22.18
N ALA A 330 -10.65 9.28 -21.36
CA ALA A 330 -11.60 8.19 -21.43
C ALA A 330 -12.70 8.49 -22.47
N ASP A 331 -12.99 7.54 -23.36
CA ASP A 331 -14.18 7.61 -24.20
C ASP A 331 -15.45 7.38 -23.37
N ILE A 332 -15.37 6.44 -22.42
CA ILE A 332 -16.47 6.18 -21.47
C ILE A 332 -15.89 6.18 -20.04
N PRO A 333 -16.06 7.27 -19.29
CA PRO A 333 -15.77 7.30 -17.87
C PRO A 333 -16.90 6.66 -17.08
N LEU A 334 -16.59 5.62 -16.29
CA LEU A 334 -17.50 4.99 -15.34
C LEU A 334 -17.12 5.42 -13.92
N LEU A 335 -17.60 6.60 -13.52
CA LEU A 335 -17.31 7.16 -12.20
C LEU A 335 -18.11 6.41 -11.13
N GLY A 336 -17.42 5.60 -10.32
CA GLY A 336 -18.06 4.78 -9.30
C GLY A 336 -17.10 3.84 -8.58
N ASP A 337 -17.60 3.22 -7.52
CA ASP A 337 -16.92 2.13 -6.84
C ASP A 337 -16.73 0.94 -7.79
N ALA A 338 -15.55 0.31 -7.79
CA ALA A 338 -15.20 -0.75 -8.73
C ALA A 338 -16.16 -1.95 -8.62
N LYS A 339 -16.44 -2.42 -7.40
CA LYS A 339 -17.35 -3.54 -7.18
C LYS A 339 -18.76 -3.25 -7.65
N ALA A 340 -19.32 -2.11 -7.22
CA ALA A 340 -20.68 -1.72 -7.56
C ALA A 340 -20.85 -1.51 -9.08
N THR A 341 -19.83 -0.95 -9.74
CA THR A 341 -19.82 -0.70 -11.18
C THR A 341 -19.73 -2.02 -11.95
N LEU A 342 -18.78 -2.90 -11.60
CA LEU A 342 -18.62 -4.21 -12.23
C LEU A 342 -19.85 -5.11 -12.04
N THR A 343 -20.46 -5.11 -10.83
CA THR A 343 -21.70 -5.86 -10.56
C THR A 343 -22.83 -5.47 -11.52
N LYS A 344 -22.96 -4.18 -11.87
CA LYS A 344 -23.97 -3.70 -12.83
C LYS A 344 -23.59 -3.95 -14.29
N LEU A 345 -22.30 -3.94 -14.59
CA LEU A 345 -21.79 -4.15 -15.94
C LEU A 345 -21.86 -5.63 -16.35
N LEU A 346 -21.52 -6.55 -15.45
CA LEU A 346 -21.46 -7.99 -15.70
C LEU A 346 -22.69 -8.61 -16.38
N PRO A 347 -23.95 -8.30 -15.99
CA PRO A 347 -25.13 -8.84 -16.68
C PRO A 347 -25.23 -8.44 -18.15
N LYS A 348 -24.61 -7.32 -18.56
CA LYS A 348 -24.66 -6.74 -19.90
C LYS A 348 -23.55 -7.28 -20.82
N ILE A 349 -22.59 -8.01 -20.28
CA ILE A 349 -21.45 -8.56 -21.01
C ILE A 349 -21.83 -9.93 -21.60
N ASN A 350 -21.53 -10.13 -22.86
CA ASN A 350 -21.67 -11.42 -23.54
C ASN A 350 -20.48 -12.35 -23.19
N LYS A 351 -20.73 -13.66 -23.20
CA LYS A 351 -19.64 -14.63 -23.14
C LYS A 351 -18.85 -14.57 -24.47
N ASN A 352 -17.54 -14.42 -24.38
CA ASN A 352 -16.66 -14.32 -25.53
C ASN A 352 -15.30 -14.98 -25.26
N SER A 353 -14.46 -15.07 -26.28
CA SER A 353 -13.07 -15.52 -26.25
C SER A 353 -12.25 -14.68 -27.22
N HIS A 354 -11.02 -14.37 -26.85
CA HIS A 354 -10.06 -13.61 -27.65
C HIS A 354 -8.75 -14.40 -27.82
N ASP A 355 -8.82 -15.69 -28.15
CA ASP A 355 -7.68 -16.61 -28.16
C ASP A 355 -6.54 -16.15 -29.08
N ALA A 356 -6.86 -15.63 -30.26
CA ALA A 356 -5.86 -15.09 -31.19
C ALA A 356 -5.10 -13.89 -30.54
N TRP A 357 -5.84 -13.03 -29.85
CA TRP A 357 -5.26 -11.88 -29.14
C TRP A 357 -4.44 -12.31 -27.93
N LEU A 358 -4.92 -13.24 -27.14
CA LEU A 358 -4.18 -13.82 -26.01
C LEU A 358 -2.87 -14.50 -26.50
N ASN A 359 -2.86 -15.11 -27.66
CA ASN A 359 -1.65 -15.70 -28.22
C ASN A 359 -0.56 -14.67 -28.57
N GLU A 360 -0.92 -13.42 -28.90
CA GLU A 360 0.08 -12.35 -29.04
C GLU A 360 0.80 -12.06 -27.72
N PHE A 361 0.08 -12.04 -26.58
CA PHE A 361 0.72 -11.92 -25.26
C PHE A 361 1.66 -13.10 -24.97
N LYS A 362 1.24 -14.33 -25.29
CA LYS A 362 2.06 -15.53 -25.09
C LYS A 362 3.35 -15.48 -25.92
N LYS A 363 3.29 -15.05 -27.17
CA LYS A 363 4.49 -14.87 -28.01
C LYS A 363 5.46 -13.86 -27.39
N ARG A 364 4.96 -12.72 -26.92
CA ARG A 364 5.79 -11.70 -26.28
C ARG A 364 6.37 -12.20 -24.95
N TYR A 365 5.63 -13.01 -24.21
CA TYR A 365 6.12 -13.66 -23.01
C TYR A 365 7.26 -14.64 -23.32
N GLU A 366 7.17 -15.43 -24.38
CA GLU A 366 8.25 -16.35 -24.80
C GLU A 366 9.53 -15.60 -25.19
N GLU A 367 9.41 -14.45 -25.85
CA GLU A 367 10.54 -13.56 -26.15
C GLU A 367 11.20 -13.05 -24.86
N GLU A 368 10.38 -12.51 -23.95
CA GLU A 368 10.84 -12.01 -22.64
C GLU A 368 11.46 -13.13 -21.79
N TYR A 369 10.86 -14.32 -21.82
CA TYR A 369 11.35 -15.47 -21.05
C TYR A 369 12.81 -15.82 -21.43
N LYS A 370 13.10 -15.93 -22.72
CA LYS A 370 14.44 -16.26 -23.22
C LYS A 370 15.47 -15.16 -22.95
N GLU A 371 15.07 -13.90 -23.13
CA GLU A 371 16.00 -12.78 -23.03
C GLU A 371 16.27 -12.33 -21.58
N VAL A 372 15.27 -12.46 -20.69
CA VAL A 372 15.29 -11.90 -19.34
C VAL A 372 14.97 -12.94 -18.27
N ILE A 373 13.77 -13.53 -18.28
CA ILE A 373 13.23 -14.26 -17.13
C ILE A 373 14.07 -15.51 -16.79
N GLU A 374 14.49 -16.26 -17.81
CA GLU A 374 15.29 -17.47 -17.62
C GLU A 374 16.63 -17.15 -16.95
N LYS A 375 17.25 -16.03 -17.32
CA LYS A 375 18.53 -15.56 -16.75
C LYS A 375 18.38 -15.11 -15.31
N ASP A 376 17.27 -14.48 -14.98
CA ASP A 376 16.98 -13.97 -13.63
C ASP A 376 16.62 -15.09 -12.65
N LEU A 377 15.83 -16.07 -13.11
CA LEU A 377 15.32 -17.14 -12.25
C LEU A 377 16.20 -18.40 -12.22
N TYR A 378 16.91 -18.67 -13.29
CA TYR A 378 17.72 -19.89 -13.48
C TYR A 378 19.09 -19.55 -14.05
N PRO A 379 19.88 -18.69 -13.40
CA PRO A 379 21.15 -18.23 -13.92
C PRO A 379 22.17 -19.36 -14.02
N THR A 380 22.96 -19.33 -15.09
CA THR A 380 24.09 -20.25 -15.28
C THR A 380 25.42 -19.67 -14.82
N LYS A 381 25.46 -18.37 -14.52
CA LYS A 381 26.64 -17.65 -14.01
C LYS A 381 26.86 -17.95 -12.53
N ASP A 382 28.10 -17.79 -12.07
CA ASP A 382 28.39 -17.70 -10.65
C ASP A 382 27.74 -16.45 -10.05
N GLY A 383 27.54 -16.45 -8.72
CA GLY A 383 26.80 -15.40 -8.04
C GLY A 383 25.29 -15.68 -7.96
N LEU A 384 24.60 -14.95 -7.11
CA LEU A 384 23.16 -15.07 -6.87
C LEU A 384 22.43 -13.91 -7.50
N THR A 385 21.34 -14.18 -8.22
CA THR A 385 20.43 -13.15 -8.69
C THR A 385 19.33 -12.87 -7.66
N MET A 386 18.75 -11.68 -7.71
CA MET A 386 17.57 -11.37 -6.87
C MET A 386 16.36 -12.25 -7.26
N GLY A 387 16.23 -12.58 -8.55
CA GLY A 387 15.14 -13.41 -9.08
C GLY A 387 15.13 -14.83 -8.49
N GLU A 388 16.30 -15.49 -8.36
CA GLU A 388 16.40 -16.81 -7.72
C GLU A 388 15.89 -16.80 -6.28
N VAL A 389 16.20 -15.73 -5.54
CA VAL A 389 15.77 -15.60 -4.13
C VAL A 389 14.26 -15.53 -4.05
N ILE A 390 13.61 -14.71 -4.91
CA ILE A 390 12.15 -14.59 -4.96
C ILE A 390 11.52 -15.93 -5.36
N GLU A 391 12.09 -16.64 -6.33
CA GLU A 391 11.56 -17.94 -6.77
C GLU A 391 11.65 -19.01 -5.65
N GLU A 392 12.71 -19.04 -4.87
CA GLU A 392 12.81 -19.96 -3.72
C GLU A 392 11.83 -19.57 -2.60
N ILE A 393 11.53 -18.28 -2.40
CA ILE A 393 10.49 -17.81 -1.46
C ILE A 393 9.09 -18.26 -1.96
N ASN A 394 8.80 -18.12 -3.25
CA ASN A 394 7.54 -18.59 -3.84
C ASN A 394 7.32 -20.09 -3.56
N LYS A 395 8.34 -20.92 -3.84
CA LYS A 395 8.30 -22.36 -3.61
C LYS A 395 8.09 -22.71 -2.14
N ALA A 396 8.89 -22.11 -1.25
CA ALA A 396 8.85 -22.39 0.18
C ALA A 396 7.52 -21.96 0.83
N SER A 397 6.98 -20.82 0.41
CA SER A 397 5.70 -20.26 0.91
C SER A 397 4.47 -20.81 0.17
N LYS A 398 4.66 -21.57 -0.90
CA LYS A 398 3.59 -22.06 -1.80
C LYS A 398 2.74 -20.91 -2.36
N ASN A 399 3.37 -19.79 -2.74
CA ASN A 399 2.75 -18.57 -3.26
C ASN A 399 1.74 -17.90 -2.30
N LYS A 400 1.81 -18.18 -0.98
CA LYS A 400 0.85 -17.69 0.03
C LYS A 400 1.40 -16.57 0.91
N ALA A 401 2.70 -16.27 0.83
CA ALA A 401 3.29 -15.21 1.61
C ALA A 401 2.73 -13.82 1.26
N VAL A 402 2.66 -12.94 2.23
CA VAL A 402 2.57 -11.51 2.02
C VAL A 402 3.99 -11.01 1.75
N ILE A 403 4.21 -10.47 0.58
CA ILE A 403 5.49 -9.87 0.20
C ILE A 403 5.42 -8.37 0.45
N VAL A 404 6.31 -7.90 1.31
CA VAL A 404 6.46 -6.47 1.61
C VAL A 404 7.79 -6.03 1.03
N SER A 405 7.78 -5.30 -0.09
CA SER A 405 9.01 -4.88 -0.74
C SER A 405 9.37 -3.42 -0.44
N ASP A 406 10.65 -3.19 -0.18
CA ASP A 406 11.25 -1.87 -0.13
C ASP A 406 11.49 -1.33 -1.55
N VAL A 407 12.05 -0.15 -1.68
CA VAL A 407 12.20 0.57 -2.96
C VAL A 407 13.61 0.43 -3.53
N GLY A 408 13.68 0.00 -4.79
CA GLY A 408 14.93 -0.21 -5.54
C GLY A 408 14.84 -1.37 -6.54
N GLN A 409 15.98 -1.90 -7.00
CA GLN A 409 16.01 -3.06 -7.91
C GLN A 409 15.25 -4.26 -7.33
N HIS A 410 15.43 -4.54 -6.06
CA HIS A 410 14.76 -5.62 -5.33
C HIS A 410 13.22 -5.47 -5.32
N GLN A 411 12.69 -4.23 -5.32
CA GLN A 411 11.25 -3.97 -5.49
C GLN A 411 10.78 -4.45 -6.85
N MET A 412 11.45 -4.01 -7.90
CA MET A 412 11.08 -4.35 -9.27
C MET A 412 11.14 -5.86 -9.49
N VAL A 413 12.21 -6.51 -9.02
CA VAL A 413 12.38 -7.97 -9.11
C VAL A 413 11.30 -8.70 -8.30
N ALA A 414 11.01 -8.25 -7.07
CA ALA A 414 9.93 -8.84 -6.26
C ALA A 414 8.56 -8.68 -6.94
N CYS A 415 8.24 -7.48 -7.45
CA CYS A 415 6.96 -7.24 -8.13
C CYS A 415 6.81 -8.05 -9.44
N ARG A 416 7.90 -8.35 -10.13
CA ARG A 416 7.89 -9.16 -11.35
C ARG A 416 7.76 -10.66 -11.10
N TYR A 417 8.42 -11.17 -10.08
CA TYR A 417 8.61 -12.61 -9.89
C TYR A 417 7.88 -13.20 -8.69
N ALA A 418 7.42 -12.39 -7.71
CA ALA A 418 6.59 -12.91 -6.64
C ALA A 418 5.25 -13.41 -7.18
N LYS A 419 4.84 -14.59 -6.70
CA LYS A 419 3.58 -15.22 -7.07
C LYS A 419 2.57 -15.09 -5.95
N PHE A 420 1.35 -14.79 -6.31
CA PHE A 420 0.26 -14.54 -5.37
C PHE A 420 -0.93 -15.47 -5.64
N ALA A 421 -1.26 -16.29 -4.64
CA ALA A 421 -2.43 -17.17 -4.67
C ALA A 421 -3.69 -16.51 -4.10
N GLN A 422 -3.54 -15.37 -3.42
CA GLN A 422 -4.64 -14.66 -2.75
C GLN A 422 -4.40 -13.15 -2.72
N SER A 423 -5.48 -12.38 -2.62
CA SER A 423 -5.45 -10.93 -2.55
C SER A 423 -4.73 -10.38 -1.30
N LYS A 424 -4.39 -9.10 -1.31
CA LYS A 424 -3.69 -8.39 -0.22
C LYS A 424 -2.37 -9.05 0.17
N SER A 425 -1.64 -9.54 -0.82
CA SER A 425 -0.36 -10.22 -0.65
C SER A 425 0.84 -9.42 -1.15
N ASN A 426 0.62 -8.27 -1.79
CA ASN A 426 1.67 -7.35 -2.21
C ASN A 426 1.55 -6.02 -1.49
N ILE A 427 2.60 -5.62 -0.79
CA ILE A 427 2.66 -4.35 -0.04
C ILE A 427 3.97 -3.66 -0.40
N THR A 428 3.90 -2.45 -0.94
CA THR A 428 5.07 -1.67 -1.33
C THR A 428 4.71 -0.18 -1.40
N SER A 429 5.69 0.70 -1.29
CA SER A 429 5.55 2.12 -1.60
C SER A 429 5.57 2.29 -3.12
N GLY A 430 4.39 2.33 -3.74
CA GLY A 430 4.26 2.32 -5.20
C GLY A 430 4.33 3.69 -5.84
N GLY A 431 3.71 4.69 -5.24
CA GLY A 431 3.61 6.02 -5.79
C GLY A 431 4.71 6.99 -5.32
N LEU A 432 5.03 6.99 -4.03
CA LEU A 432 6.09 7.86 -3.49
C LEU A 432 7.48 7.24 -3.66
N GLY A 433 7.59 5.93 -3.61
CA GLY A 433 8.87 5.25 -3.73
C GLY A 433 9.76 5.44 -2.50
N THR A 434 9.21 5.28 -1.32
CA THR A 434 9.88 5.55 -0.04
C THR A 434 10.83 4.41 0.33
N MET A 435 12.14 4.63 0.23
CA MET A 435 13.13 3.71 0.79
C MET A 435 13.01 3.65 2.33
N GLY A 436 13.20 2.46 2.90
CA GLY A 436 13.00 2.21 4.33
C GLY A 436 11.56 1.85 4.71
N PHE A 437 10.64 1.77 3.73
CA PHE A 437 9.24 1.44 3.93
C PHE A 437 9.03 0.00 4.45
N ALA A 438 9.75 -0.97 3.89
CA ALA A 438 9.35 -2.38 4.02
C ALA A 438 9.50 -2.95 5.41
N LEU A 439 10.56 -2.62 6.15
CA LEU A 439 10.78 -3.21 7.47
C LEU A 439 9.65 -2.87 8.46
N PRO A 440 9.32 -1.59 8.71
CA PRO A 440 8.18 -1.25 9.56
C PRO A 440 6.83 -1.68 8.96
N ALA A 441 6.64 -1.59 7.64
CA ALA A 441 5.40 -2.05 7.00
C ALA A 441 5.18 -3.56 7.17
N ALA A 442 6.24 -4.37 7.16
CA ALA A 442 6.15 -5.80 7.42
C ALA A 442 5.75 -6.11 8.86
N ILE A 443 6.17 -5.30 9.84
CA ILE A 443 5.68 -5.40 11.23
C ILE A 443 4.17 -5.22 11.24
N GLY A 444 3.67 -4.15 10.64
CA GLY A 444 2.25 -3.86 10.56
C GLY A 444 1.47 -4.92 9.79
N ALA A 445 1.98 -5.36 8.66
CA ALA A 445 1.37 -6.43 7.87
C ALA A 445 1.25 -7.74 8.65
N LYS A 446 2.30 -8.11 9.40
CA LYS A 446 2.24 -9.32 10.23
C LYS A 446 1.21 -9.20 11.34
N MET A 447 1.13 -8.06 12.01
CA MET A 447 0.13 -7.81 13.05
C MET A 447 -1.30 -7.77 12.50
N GLY A 448 -1.48 -7.36 11.25
CA GLY A 448 -2.78 -7.38 10.56
C GLY A 448 -3.18 -8.74 9.99
N ALA A 449 -2.24 -9.70 9.90
CA ALA A 449 -2.45 -11.05 9.35
C ALA A 449 -1.53 -12.05 10.04
N MET A 450 -1.77 -12.31 11.33
CA MET A 450 -0.94 -13.18 12.17
C MET A 450 -0.87 -14.63 11.68
N ASP A 451 -1.87 -15.09 10.97
CA ASP A 451 -1.99 -16.42 10.37
C ASP A 451 -1.20 -16.60 9.06
N ARG A 452 -0.71 -15.51 8.47
CA ARG A 452 0.02 -15.50 7.20
C ARG A 452 1.51 -15.32 7.42
N GLU A 453 2.33 -15.94 6.57
CA GLU A 453 3.75 -15.60 6.52
C GLU A 453 3.93 -14.23 5.84
N VAL A 454 4.73 -13.37 6.46
CA VAL A 454 5.08 -12.04 5.94
C VAL A 454 6.58 -12.00 5.70
N VAL A 455 6.97 -11.70 4.47
CA VAL A 455 8.36 -11.64 4.03
C VAL A 455 8.68 -10.23 3.54
N ALA A 456 9.56 -9.55 4.24
CA ALA A 456 10.10 -8.26 3.84
C ALA A 456 11.28 -8.46 2.89
N ILE A 457 11.21 -7.91 1.68
CA ILE A 457 12.28 -7.92 0.66
C ILE A 457 12.90 -6.53 0.61
N ILE A 458 14.12 -6.41 1.06
CA ILE A 458 14.75 -5.11 1.32
C ILE A 458 16.15 -5.09 0.68
N GLY A 459 16.55 -3.97 0.08
CA GLY A 459 17.94 -3.72 -0.32
C GLY A 459 18.78 -3.26 0.87
N ASP A 460 20.09 -3.42 0.78
CA ASP A 460 21.03 -3.04 1.83
C ASP A 460 20.97 -1.53 2.19
N GLY A 461 20.66 -0.67 1.22
CA GLY A 461 20.46 0.76 1.47
C GLY A 461 19.18 1.05 2.24
N GLY A 462 18.04 0.51 1.78
CA GLY A 462 16.73 0.71 2.44
C GLY A 462 16.68 0.11 3.84
N TYR A 463 17.33 -1.03 4.05
CA TYR A 463 17.41 -1.67 5.36
C TYR A 463 18.05 -0.76 6.42
N GLN A 464 19.11 -0.03 6.07
CA GLN A 464 19.77 0.87 7.01
C GLN A 464 18.95 2.09 7.39
N MET A 465 17.98 2.50 6.55
CA MET A 465 17.13 3.68 6.82
C MET A 465 16.15 3.47 7.98
N THR A 466 15.74 2.22 8.25
CA THR A 466 14.78 1.90 9.32
C THR A 466 15.22 0.71 10.18
N ILE A 467 16.52 0.41 10.20
CA ILE A 467 17.12 -0.72 10.92
C ILE A 467 16.77 -0.74 12.41
N GLN A 468 16.53 0.42 13.03
CA GLN A 468 16.11 0.55 14.43
C GLN A 468 14.81 -0.19 14.74
N GLU A 469 13.97 -0.45 13.74
CA GLU A 469 12.71 -1.19 13.92
C GLU A 469 12.92 -2.69 14.20
N LEU A 470 14.16 -3.20 14.11
CA LEU A 470 14.51 -4.50 14.67
C LEU A 470 14.23 -4.58 16.16
N ALA A 471 14.39 -3.45 16.89
CA ALA A 471 14.01 -3.37 18.29
C ALA A 471 12.50 -3.50 18.50
N THR A 472 11.69 -2.98 17.59
CA THR A 472 10.23 -3.15 17.60
C THR A 472 9.85 -4.62 17.38
N ILE A 473 10.49 -5.29 16.44
CA ILE A 473 10.31 -6.73 16.18
C ILE A 473 10.69 -7.55 17.42
N PHE A 474 11.86 -7.28 18.01
CA PHE A 474 12.35 -7.98 19.20
C PHE A 474 11.41 -7.80 20.39
N GLN A 475 11.03 -6.56 20.70
CA GLN A 475 10.17 -6.25 21.85
C GLN A 475 8.81 -6.93 21.76
N ASN A 476 8.21 -6.98 20.56
CA ASN A 476 6.88 -7.53 20.34
C ASN A 476 6.90 -8.98 19.83
N LYS A 477 8.08 -9.58 19.69
CA LYS A 477 8.28 -10.94 19.16
C LYS A 477 7.52 -11.17 17.85
N THR A 478 7.49 -10.17 16.96
CA THR A 478 6.72 -10.19 15.72
C THR A 478 7.40 -11.12 14.71
N PRO A 479 6.80 -12.25 14.29
CA PRO A 479 7.47 -13.27 13.49
C PRO A 479 7.54 -12.90 11.99
N VAL A 480 8.21 -11.80 11.68
CA VAL A 480 8.49 -11.32 10.32
C VAL A 480 9.73 -12.01 9.76
N LYS A 481 9.71 -12.35 8.48
CA LYS A 481 10.87 -12.83 7.73
C LYS A 481 11.49 -11.65 7.00
N ILE A 482 12.75 -11.35 7.29
CA ILE A 482 13.48 -10.21 6.74
C ILE A 482 14.53 -10.77 5.78
N VAL A 483 14.41 -10.42 4.50
CA VAL A 483 15.35 -10.81 3.46
C VAL A 483 16.06 -9.57 2.94
N VAL A 484 17.33 -9.43 3.23
CA VAL A 484 18.18 -8.34 2.72
C VAL A 484 18.94 -8.83 1.50
N LEU A 485 18.61 -8.27 0.34
CA LEU A 485 19.31 -8.51 -0.92
C LEU A 485 20.45 -7.50 -1.02
N ASN A 486 21.64 -7.94 -0.62
CA ASN A 486 22.82 -7.09 -0.46
C ASN A 486 23.72 -7.19 -1.69
N ASN A 487 23.72 -6.16 -2.53
CA ASN A 487 24.63 -6.01 -3.66
C ASN A 487 25.75 -4.98 -3.41
N GLY A 488 25.81 -4.37 -2.23
CA GLY A 488 26.78 -3.33 -1.87
C GLY A 488 26.60 -2.01 -2.62
N HIS A 489 25.39 -1.74 -3.15
CA HIS A 489 25.14 -0.56 -3.95
C HIS A 489 23.70 -0.05 -3.77
N LEU A 490 23.50 1.25 -4.01
CA LEU A 490 22.19 1.79 -4.34
C LEU A 490 21.84 1.36 -5.79
N GLY A 491 21.39 0.10 -5.92
CA GLY A 491 21.39 -0.62 -7.19
C GLY A 491 20.60 0.06 -8.31
N MET A 492 19.40 0.59 -8.03
CA MET A 492 18.60 1.29 -9.05
C MET A 492 19.27 2.60 -9.49
N VAL A 493 19.88 3.36 -8.56
CA VAL A 493 20.60 4.59 -8.89
C VAL A 493 21.85 4.25 -9.72
N ARG A 494 22.58 3.19 -9.33
CA ARG A 494 23.71 2.68 -10.11
C ARG A 494 23.30 2.29 -11.53
N GLN A 495 22.20 1.56 -11.71
CA GLN A 495 21.66 1.20 -13.02
C GLN A 495 21.36 2.44 -13.90
N TRP A 496 20.76 3.49 -13.31
CA TRP A 496 20.53 4.75 -14.03
C TRP A 496 21.84 5.44 -14.43
N GLN A 497 22.84 5.47 -13.54
CA GLN A 497 24.17 6.03 -13.85
C GLN A 497 24.85 5.25 -14.97
N GLU A 498 24.69 3.93 -14.99
CA GLU A 498 25.23 3.07 -16.04
C GLU A 498 24.57 3.34 -17.40
N LEU A 499 23.24 3.31 -17.44
CA LEU A 499 22.50 3.37 -18.69
C LEU A 499 22.40 4.79 -19.30
N PHE A 500 22.40 5.84 -18.47
CA PHE A 500 22.10 7.20 -18.91
C PHE A 500 23.19 8.24 -18.59
N PHE A 501 24.21 7.90 -17.81
CA PHE A 501 25.27 8.82 -17.38
C PHE A 501 26.66 8.24 -17.62
N GLU A 502 26.85 7.46 -18.68
CA GLU A 502 28.16 6.95 -19.14
C GLU A 502 28.94 6.22 -18.03
N SER A 503 28.22 5.46 -17.17
CA SER A 503 28.80 4.73 -16.03
C SER A 503 29.57 5.63 -15.04
N ARG A 504 29.21 6.92 -14.93
CA ARG A 504 29.77 7.79 -13.89
C ARG A 504 29.11 7.53 -12.55
N TYR A 505 29.62 6.53 -11.84
CA TYR A 505 29.10 6.11 -10.54
C TYR A 505 29.48 7.10 -9.44
N ALA A 506 28.51 7.89 -8.96
CA ALA A 506 28.70 8.85 -7.89
C ALA A 506 27.85 8.49 -6.69
N SER A 507 28.49 8.26 -5.54
CA SER A 507 27.83 8.02 -4.23
C SER A 507 26.84 6.84 -4.21
N THR A 508 27.08 5.80 -5.01
CA THR A 508 26.21 4.61 -5.10
C THR A 508 26.81 3.35 -4.49
N VAL A 509 28.13 3.34 -4.25
CA VAL A 509 28.82 2.24 -3.57
C VAL A 509 28.56 2.32 -2.07
N MET A 510 28.21 1.20 -1.47
CA MET A 510 27.94 1.09 -0.04
C MET A 510 28.91 0.11 0.63
N THR A 511 29.62 0.59 1.66
CA THR A 511 30.38 -0.27 2.57
C THR A 511 29.48 -0.62 3.75
N ASN A 512 28.92 -1.82 3.74
CA ASN A 512 27.92 -2.25 4.70
C ASN A 512 28.56 -2.81 5.99
N PRO A 513 27.96 -2.58 7.16
CA PRO A 513 28.32 -3.28 8.39
C PRO A 513 27.94 -4.78 8.29
N ASP A 514 28.29 -5.55 9.30
CA ASP A 514 27.86 -6.95 9.40
C ASP A 514 26.38 -7.01 9.86
N PHE A 515 25.48 -7.11 8.91
CA PHE A 515 24.03 -7.12 9.16
C PHE A 515 23.56 -8.34 9.97
N VAL A 516 24.25 -9.49 9.83
CA VAL A 516 23.95 -10.69 10.62
C VAL A 516 24.22 -10.41 12.09
N LYS A 517 25.40 -9.86 12.43
CA LYS A 517 25.72 -9.50 13.82
C LYS A 517 24.78 -8.45 14.39
N ILE A 518 24.33 -7.50 13.57
CA ILE A 518 23.33 -6.50 14.00
C ILE A 518 22.00 -7.19 14.37
N ALA A 519 21.49 -8.07 13.50
CA ALA A 519 20.25 -8.80 13.77
C ALA A 519 20.38 -9.70 15.00
N GLU A 520 21.52 -10.40 15.17
CA GLU A 520 21.83 -11.19 16.36
C GLU A 520 21.91 -10.34 17.63
N GLY A 521 22.40 -9.09 17.53
CA GLY A 521 22.40 -8.12 18.64
C GLY A 521 21.00 -7.76 19.12
N TYR A 522 19.99 -7.88 18.25
CA TYR A 522 18.56 -7.78 18.59
C TYR A 522 17.91 -9.13 18.91
N HIS A 523 18.74 -10.18 19.13
CA HIS A 523 18.27 -11.55 19.42
C HIS A 523 17.36 -12.14 18.32
N ILE A 524 17.52 -11.68 17.08
CA ILE A 524 16.83 -12.22 15.91
C ILE A 524 17.74 -13.27 15.27
N LYS A 525 17.20 -14.48 15.07
CA LYS A 525 17.92 -15.54 14.35
C LYS A 525 18.32 -15.06 12.96
N ALA A 526 19.61 -15.17 12.62
CA ALA A 526 20.16 -14.58 11.41
C ALA A 526 21.08 -15.54 10.66
N GLN A 527 21.09 -15.43 9.32
CA GLN A 527 21.96 -16.20 8.45
C GLN A 527 22.38 -15.37 7.24
N ARG A 528 23.58 -15.63 6.73
CA ARG A 528 24.09 -15.08 5.45
C ARG A 528 24.24 -16.19 4.43
N VAL A 529 23.77 -15.94 3.21
CA VAL A 529 23.94 -16.81 2.04
C VAL A 529 24.71 -16.07 0.97
N SER A 530 25.79 -16.69 0.47
CA SER A 530 26.62 -16.19 -0.63
C SER A 530 26.86 -17.24 -1.72
N ALA A 531 26.41 -18.48 -1.49
CA ALA A 531 26.56 -19.57 -2.44
C ALA A 531 25.21 -20.19 -2.80
N ARG A 532 24.95 -20.35 -4.09
CA ARG A 532 23.66 -20.86 -4.64
C ARG A 532 23.20 -22.18 -4.02
N LYS A 533 24.14 -23.12 -3.79
CA LYS A 533 23.84 -24.42 -3.17
C LYS A 533 23.16 -24.31 -1.80
N ASN A 534 23.34 -23.21 -1.09
CA ASN A 534 22.79 -23.01 0.26
C ASN A 534 21.48 -22.21 0.25
N LEU A 535 21.08 -21.58 -0.88
CA LEU A 535 19.93 -20.68 -0.93
C LEU A 535 18.62 -21.41 -0.57
N LYS A 536 18.34 -22.51 -1.22
CA LYS A 536 17.11 -23.29 -1.02
C LYS A 536 16.92 -23.69 0.44
N SER A 537 17.96 -24.25 1.07
CA SER A 537 17.86 -24.71 2.47
C SER A 537 17.69 -23.54 3.43
N ALA A 538 18.37 -22.44 3.22
CA ALA A 538 18.25 -21.23 4.04
C ALA A 538 16.85 -20.59 3.96
N VAL A 539 16.28 -20.50 2.76
CA VAL A 539 14.92 -19.98 2.57
C VAL A 539 13.88 -20.92 3.20
N GLN A 540 14.03 -22.24 3.06
CA GLN A 540 13.15 -23.23 3.69
C GLN A 540 13.20 -23.13 5.22
N GLU A 541 14.40 -23.00 5.80
CA GLU A 541 14.59 -22.81 7.23
C GLU A 541 13.91 -21.51 7.71
N MET A 542 14.15 -20.40 7.00
CA MET A 542 13.53 -19.12 7.30
C MET A 542 11.99 -19.20 7.33
N ILE A 543 11.39 -19.76 6.29
CA ILE A 543 9.92 -19.87 6.19
C ILE A 543 9.35 -20.82 7.24
N ALA A 544 10.05 -21.91 7.59
CA ALA A 544 9.62 -22.87 8.61
C ALA A 544 9.74 -22.32 10.05
N CYS A 545 10.60 -21.33 10.28
CA CYS A 545 10.81 -20.72 11.59
C CYS A 545 9.54 -20.00 12.06
N LYS A 546 9.15 -20.17 13.32
CA LYS A 546 7.96 -19.52 13.91
C LYS A 546 8.27 -18.17 14.58
N GLU A 547 9.54 -17.82 14.67
CA GLU A 547 10.04 -16.59 15.25
C GLU A 547 10.51 -15.62 14.15
N PRO A 548 10.86 -14.37 14.51
CA PRO A 548 11.52 -13.46 13.58
C PRO A 548 12.79 -14.11 12.99
N TYR A 549 13.02 -13.89 11.72
CA TYR A 549 14.20 -14.44 11.04
C TYR A 549 14.79 -13.43 10.07
N PHE A 550 16.11 -13.31 10.08
CA PHE A 550 16.86 -12.43 9.21
C PHE A 550 17.72 -13.25 8.25
N LEU A 551 17.57 -13.04 6.96
CA LEU A 551 18.34 -13.68 5.91
C LEU A 551 19.04 -12.63 5.04
N GLU A 552 20.35 -12.52 5.13
CA GLU A 552 21.15 -11.73 4.20
C GLU A 552 21.54 -12.61 3.02
N VAL A 553 21.19 -12.18 1.80
CA VAL A 553 21.66 -12.83 0.58
C VAL A 553 22.57 -11.87 -0.18
N LYS A 554 23.82 -12.31 -0.40
CA LYS A 554 24.76 -11.57 -1.26
C LYS A 554 24.40 -11.83 -2.71
N VAL A 555 23.97 -10.79 -3.39
CA VAL A 555 23.52 -10.85 -4.79
C VAL A 555 24.44 -10.07 -5.72
N GLU A 556 24.37 -10.38 -7.01
CA GLU A 556 25.16 -9.73 -8.03
C GLU A 556 24.83 -8.24 -8.15
N LYS A 557 25.86 -7.42 -8.28
CA LYS A 557 25.76 -5.96 -8.43
C LYS A 557 25.59 -5.53 -9.90
N GLU A 558 26.01 -6.38 -10.82
CA GLU A 558 26.02 -6.09 -12.26
C GLU A 558 24.67 -6.40 -12.93
N ASP A 559 23.72 -7.02 -12.23
CA ASP A 559 22.41 -7.36 -12.76
C ASP A 559 21.50 -6.12 -12.80
N ASN A 560 21.29 -5.59 -13.99
CA ASN A 560 20.31 -4.54 -14.24
C ASN A 560 18.90 -5.14 -14.39
N VAL A 561 17.90 -4.41 -13.92
CA VAL A 561 16.50 -4.86 -14.02
C VAL A 561 15.95 -4.56 -15.42
N PHE A 562 15.63 -5.60 -16.15
CA PHE A 562 14.91 -5.57 -17.41
C PHE A 562 13.64 -6.45 -17.34
N PRO A 563 12.64 -6.22 -18.20
CA PRO A 563 12.53 -5.13 -19.18
C PRO A 563 12.50 -3.74 -18.54
N MET A 564 12.83 -2.74 -19.34
CA MET A 564 12.79 -1.34 -18.88
C MET A 564 12.32 -0.40 -19.98
N ILE A 565 11.36 0.48 -19.68
CA ILE A 565 10.98 1.60 -20.52
C ILE A 565 11.83 2.81 -20.10
N PRO A 566 12.65 3.40 -20.99
CA PRO A 566 13.35 4.65 -20.68
C PRO A 566 12.37 5.74 -20.29
N SER A 567 12.78 6.61 -19.35
CA SER A 567 11.90 7.70 -18.88
C SER A 567 11.45 8.59 -20.04
N GLY A 568 10.13 8.81 -20.14
CA GLY A 568 9.52 9.62 -21.20
C GLY A 568 9.41 8.93 -22.58
N ALA A 569 9.86 7.67 -22.71
CA ALA A 569 9.71 6.88 -23.93
C ALA A 569 8.31 6.25 -24.02
N SER A 570 7.94 5.76 -25.21
CA SER A 570 6.72 4.98 -25.42
C SER A 570 6.79 3.64 -24.68
N VAL A 571 5.65 3.12 -24.26
CA VAL A 571 5.56 1.75 -23.72
C VAL A 571 5.96 0.70 -24.76
N SER A 572 5.93 1.04 -26.05
CA SER A 572 6.44 0.18 -27.14
C SER A 572 7.96 0.17 -27.25
N ASP A 573 8.67 1.13 -26.64
CA ASP A 573 10.13 1.24 -26.68
C ASP A 573 10.80 0.49 -25.51
N ILE A 574 10.06 -0.42 -24.90
CA ILE A 574 10.54 -1.24 -23.79
C ILE A 574 11.73 -2.11 -24.23
N ARG A 575 12.80 -2.07 -23.46
CA ARG A 575 14.06 -2.78 -23.73
C ARG A 575 14.13 -4.07 -22.93
N LEU A 576 14.66 -5.12 -23.55
CA LEU A 576 14.94 -6.41 -22.92
C LEU A 576 16.41 -6.56 -22.49
N LYS A 577 17.25 -5.60 -22.88
CA LYS A 577 18.71 -5.59 -22.57
C LYS A 577 19.30 -4.19 -22.72
#